data_253e77b5994b25700facb8b669f04ddc
#
_entry.id   253e77b5994b25700facb8b669f04ddc
#
_cell.length_a   1.000
_cell.length_b   1.000
_cell.length_c   1.000
_cell.angle_alpha   90.00
_cell.angle_beta   90.00
_cell.angle_gamma   90.00
#
_symmetry.space_group_name_H-M   'P 1'
#
loop_
_entity.id
_entity.type
_entity.pdbx_description
1 polymer ?
#
loop_
_entity_poly.entity_id
_entity_poly.type
_entity_poly.pdbx_seq_one_letter_code
_entity_poly.pdbx_strand_id
1 'polypeptide(L)'
;MISLAQLTEDPHPHLAALRRTEPVTWLPALGGWMVTSRTAALAVMRDTEAFTVDDPRFTTAQVTGPSMLSLDGPEHARHREPFTEPFRPAVVHGSFSRSVQDEVDRLLDGLADRGTGELRREFAGPLAATVMVQALGLEGVPVAQVLSWYDAIVQAVHELTEGRPAGPDGAAAYAALRSAVAGTVDAASSTSALLHTAAKALDLPDLAANAAIMLFGGIETTEAMITNLLLHLLTRFEQFPGLSAEVQAEPDLLDNAIEESLRLEPAAAVVDRYATRDVQLGEAQIRKGDLVTVSLAAANRDPDVFPDPDTFDPRRANARQQLAFAHGPHYCLGAHLARLETRLAVRACLDRLPDLRLDPARPSAIRGLVFRKPATLWTLWN
;
A
#
# COMPACT_ATOMS: atom_id res chain seq x y z
N MET A 1 12.87 4.73 -25.92
CA MET A 1 12.83 5.27 -24.54
C MET A 1 11.56 4.77 -23.85
N ILE A 2 11.65 4.32 -22.62
CA ILE A 2 10.49 3.85 -21.82
C ILE A 2 9.67 5.07 -21.41
N SER A 3 8.35 5.04 -21.64
CA SER A 3 7.42 6.10 -21.27
C SER A 3 6.71 5.81 -19.93
N LEU A 4 6.17 6.84 -19.29
CA LEU A 4 5.33 6.65 -18.09
C LEU A 4 4.10 5.79 -18.39
N ALA A 5 3.49 5.94 -19.56
CA ALA A 5 2.33 5.14 -19.97
C ALA A 5 2.67 3.64 -20.03
N GLN A 6 3.84 3.27 -20.55
CA GLN A 6 4.30 1.87 -20.56
C GLN A 6 4.53 1.33 -19.14
N LEU A 7 5.14 2.15 -18.27
CA LEU A 7 5.34 1.77 -16.86
C LEU A 7 4.02 1.66 -16.07
N THR A 8 3.00 2.42 -16.46
CA THR A 8 1.67 2.37 -15.84
C THR A 8 0.87 1.14 -16.30
N GLU A 9 0.92 0.83 -17.59
CA GLU A 9 0.16 -0.28 -18.18
C GLU A 9 0.75 -1.63 -17.78
N ASP A 10 1.99 -1.91 -18.18
CA ASP A 10 2.73 -3.12 -17.83
C ASP A 10 4.23 -2.81 -17.68
N PRO A 11 4.73 -2.55 -16.48
CA PRO A 11 6.12 -2.22 -16.23
C PRO A 11 7.06 -3.42 -16.34
N HIS A 12 6.55 -4.64 -16.12
CA HIS A 12 7.38 -5.81 -15.84
C HIS A 12 8.37 -6.17 -16.94
N PRO A 13 8.00 -6.22 -18.25
CA PRO A 13 8.96 -6.49 -19.32
C PRO A 13 10.07 -5.43 -19.40
N HIS A 14 9.72 -4.16 -19.18
CA HIS A 14 10.66 -3.04 -19.21
C HIS A 14 11.62 -3.09 -18.02
N LEU A 15 11.09 -3.29 -16.82
CA LEU A 15 11.88 -3.40 -15.59
C LEU A 15 12.80 -4.64 -15.61
N ALA A 16 12.33 -5.76 -16.15
CA ALA A 16 13.17 -6.95 -16.34
C ALA A 16 14.32 -6.72 -17.32
N ALA A 17 14.08 -5.96 -18.41
CA ALA A 17 15.13 -5.59 -19.34
C ALA A 17 16.18 -4.68 -18.68
N LEU A 18 15.76 -3.62 -17.98
CA LEU A 18 16.65 -2.73 -17.24
C LEU A 18 17.48 -3.49 -16.21
N ARG A 19 16.86 -4.34 -15.40
CA ARG A 19 17.56 -5.12 -14.38
C ARG A 19 18.70 -5.97 -14.94
N ARG A 20 18.54 -6.51 -16.16
CA ARG A 20 19.57 -7.34 -16.80
C ARG A 20 20.72 -6.53 -17.38
N THR A 21 20.47 -5.31 -17.85
CA THR A 21 21.46 -4.52 -18.60
C THR A 21 22.06 -3.39 -17.78
N GLU A 22 21.22 -2.65 -17.08
CA GLU A 22 21.60 -1.46 -16.30
C GLU A 22 20.64 -1.30 -15.11
N PRO A 23 20.87 -2.04 -14.01
CA PRO A 23 19.95 -2.13 -12.88
C PRO A 23 19.71 -0.82 -12.14
N VAL A 24 20.53 0.19 -12.36
CA VAL A 24 20.34 1.58 -11.90
C VAL A 24 20.45 2.47 -13.13
N THR A 25 19.32 2.90 -13.67
CA THR A 25 19.23 3.56 -14.98
C THR A 25 18.58 4.94 -14.86
N TRP A 26 19.14 5.95 -15.52
CA TRP A 26 18.46 7.23 -15.67
C TRP A 26 17.27 7.09 -16.64
N LEU A 27 16.07 7.40 -16.16
CA LEU A 27 14.86 7.41 -16.98
C LEU A 27 14.38 8.85 -17.21
N PRO A 28 14.53 9.40 -18.42
CA PRO A 28 14.05 10.75 -18.74
C PRO A 28 12.57 10.96 -18.45
N ALA A 29 11.75 9.92 -18.60
CA ALA A 29 10.32 9.99 -18.31
C ALA A 29 10.01 10.23 -16.82
N LEU A 30 10.91 9.85 -15.91
CA LEU A 30 10.80 10.13 -14.46
C LEU A 30 11.56 11.40 -14.07
N GLY A 31 12.49 11.87 -14.90
CA GLY A 31 13.45 12.89 -14.52
C GLY A 31 14.37 12.43 -13.38
N GLY A 32 14.64 11.13 -13.29
CA GLY A 32 15.36 10.51 -12.18
C GLY A 32 15.89 9.11 -12.50
N TRP A 33 16.54 8.52 -11.51
CA TRP A 33 17.09 7.17 -11.57
C TRP A 33 16.03 6.14 -11.19
N MET A 34 15.93 5.06 -11.97
CA MET A 34 15.14 3.87 -11.65
C MET A 34 16.07 2.77 -11.14
N VAL A 35 15.82 2.26 -9.94
CA VAL A 35 16.53 1.15 -9.32
C VAL A 35 15.70 -0.13 -9.44
N THR A 36 16.24 -1.14 -10.11
CA THR A 36 15.49 -2.37 -10.46
C THR A 36 16.04 -3.66 -9.84
N SER A 37 17.30 -3.70 -9.40
CA SER A 37 17.84 -4.86 -8.71
C SER A 37 17.53 -4.83 -7.21
N ARG A 38 17.35 -6.01 -6.60
CA ARG A 38 17.09 -6.14 -5.17
C ARG A 38 18.24 -5.61 -4.31
N THR A 39 19.47 -5.87 -4.70
CA THR A 39 20.65 -5.42 -3.96
C THR A 39 20.73 -3.90 -3.90
N ALA A 40 20.59 -3.23 -5.04
CA ALA A 40 20.59 -1.77 -5.07
C ALA A 40 19.36 -1.16 -4.36
N ALA A 41 18.19 -1.78 -4.48
CA ALA A 41 16.98 -1.36 -3.76
C ALA A 41 17.19 -1.36 -2.24
N LEU A 42 17.75 -2.43 -1.70
CA LEU A 42 18.08 -2.52 -0.27
C LEU A 42 19.15 -1.50 0.16
N ALA A 43 20.17 -1.24 -0.68
CA ALA A 43 21.19 -0.25 -0.40
C ALA A 43 20.57 1.16 -0.28
N VAL A 44 19.74 1.57 -1.25
CA VAL A 44 19.06 2.88 -1.23
C VAL A 44 18.13 3.02 -0.02
N MET A 45 17.32 2.01 0.29
CA MET A 45 16.34 2.09 1.38
C MET A 45 16.98 2.06 2.79
N ARG A 46 18.22 1.60 2.93
CA ARG A 46 18.94 1.54 4.21
C ARG A 46 19.77 2.79 4.49
N ASP A 47 20.32 3.39 3.46
CA ASP A 47 21.26 4.52 3.60
C ASP A 47 20.49 5.86 3.55
N THR A 48 19.88 6.24 4.68
CA THR A 48 19.16 7.50 4.82
C THR A 48 20.09 8.73 4.88
N GLU A 49 21.39 8.53 5.07
CA GLU A 49 22.37 9.61 4.97
C GLU A 49 22.63 10.03 3.52
N ALA A 50 22.62 9.05 2.60
CA ALA A 50 22.84 9.29 1.19
C ALA A 50 21.51 9.50 0.41
N PHE A 51 20.40 8.92 0.87
CA PHE A 51 19.12 8.90 0.17
C PHE A 51 17.98 9.25 1.13
N THR A 52 17.44 10.45 1.03
CA THR A 52 16.41 10.97 1.93
C THR A 52 15.02 11.00 1.30
N VAL A 53 13.97 10.96 2.12
CA VAL A 53 12.61 11.39 1.76
C VAL A 53 12.35 12.84 2.12
N ASP A 54 13.18 13.44 2.98
CA ASP A 54 13.04 14.83 3.45
C ASP A 54 13.57 15.80 2.39
N ASP A 55 12.74 16.02 1.39
CA ASP A 55 13.01 16.93 0.26
C ASP A 55 11.75 17.75 -0.03
N PRO A 56 11.88 19.07 -0.29
CA PRO A 56 10.74 19.94 -0.59
C PRO A 56 9.88 19.49 -1.78
N ARG A 57 10.42 18.67 -2.66
CA ARG A 57 9.70 18.10 -3.81
C ARG A 57 8.80 16.92 -3.45
N PHE A 58 8.84 16.42 -2.21
CA PHE A 58 7.99 15.32 -1.78
C PHE A 58 6.52 15.75 -1.78
N THR A 59 5.77 15.38 -2.81
CA THR A 59 4.45 15.95 -3.13
C THR A 59 3.41 15.76 -2.04
N THR A 60 3.44 14.64 -1.32
CA THR A 60 2.50 14.40 -0.21
C THR A 60 2.69 15.43 0.90
N ALA A 61 3.95 15.78 1.24
CA ALA A 61 4.24 16.78 2.26
C ALA A 61 3.80 18.20 1.85
N GLN A 62 3.73 18.48 0.56
CA GLN A 62 3.23 19.77 0.06
C GLN A 62 1.71 19.93 0.29
N VAL A 63 0.96 18.82 0.38
CA VAL A 63 -0.50 18.83 0.63
C VAL A 63 -0.82 18.73 2.13
N THR A 64 -0.16 17.84 2.85
CA THR A 64 -0.53 17.48 4.24
C THR A 64 0.43 18.05 5.29
N GLY A 65 1.55 18.62 4.88
CA GLY A 65 2.65 18.97 5.76
C GLY A 65 3.61 17.81 6.05
N PRO A 66 4.69 18.05 6.81
CA PRO A 66 5.66 17.03 7.20
C PRO A 66 5.02 15.91 8.02
N SER A 67 5.45 14.68 7.78
CA SER A 67 4.92 13.48 8.45
C SER A 67 5.98 12.39 8.55
N MET A 68 5.66 11.29 9.23
CA MET A 68 6.53 10.10 9.27
C MET A 68 6.87 9.53 7.89
N LEU A 69 6.16 9.91 6.82
CA LEU A 69 6.45 9.46 5.45
C LEU A 69 7.50 10.34 4.76
N SER A 70 7.55 11.62 5.10
CA SER A 70 8.34 12.65 4.40
C SER A 70 9.50 13.23 5.22
N LEU A 71 9.77 12.68 6.39
CA LEU A 71 10.86 13.10 7.30
C LEU A 71 11.87 11.98 7.47
N ASP A 72 13.12 12.33 7.78
CA ASP A 72 14.18 11.41 8.15
C ASP A 72 14.80 11.75 9.51
N GLY A 73 15.67 10.87 10.02
CA GLY A 73 16.42 11.07 11.24
C GLY A 73 15.56 11.24 12.49
N PRO A 74 15.95 12.17 13.42
CA PRO A 74 15.25 12.38 14.69
C PRO A 74 13.79 12.82 14.52
N GLU A 75 13.48 13.63 13.52
CA GLU A 75 12.12 14.10 13.26
C GLU A 75 11.22 12.96 12.76
N HIS A 76 11.73 12.09 11.89
CA HIS A 76 11.02 10.86 11.52
C HIS A 76 10.70 10.01 12.77
N ALA A 77 11.68 9.81 13.65
CA ALA A 77 11.48 9.05 14.88
C ALA A 77 10.42 9.69 15.77
N ARG A 78 10.46 11.02 15.96
CA ARG A 78 9.46 11.78 16.75
C ARG A 78 8.04 11.59 16.23
N HIS A 79 7.86 11.64 14.91
CA HIS A 79 6.55 11.45 14.27
C HIS A 79 6.06 9.99 14.30
N ARG A 80 6.98 9.03 14.20
CA ARG A 80 6.66 7.60 14.05
C ARG A 80 6.45 6.88 15.38
N GLU A 81 7.27 7.19 16.39
CA GLU A 81 7.31 6.45 17.67
C GLU A 81 5.94 6.36 18.36
N PRO A 82 5.12 7.44 18.44
CA PRO A 82 3.81 7.39 19.11
C PRO A 82 2.83 6.38 18.50
N PHE A 83 3.03 6.05 17.21
CA PHE A 83 2.18 5.11 16.47
C PHE A 83 2.72 3.69 16.43
N THR A 84 3.95 3.44 16.89
CA THR A 84 4.62 2.14 16.71
C THR A 84 3.99 1.02 17.53
N GLU A 85 3.69 1.26 18.82
CA GLU A 85 3.19 0.22 19.71
C GLU A 85 1.85 -0.38 19.27
N PRO A 86 0.82 0.40 18.84
CA PRO A 86 -0.47 -0.14 18.38
C PRO A 86 -0.36 -1.06 17.15
N PHE A 87 0.69 -0.90 16.33
CA PHE A 87 0.90 -1.71 15.13
C PHE A 87 1.83 -2.92 15.31
N ARG A 88 2.25 -3.22 16.55
CA ARG A 88 2.98 -4.46 16.84
C ARG A 88 2.10 -5.69 16.61
N PRO A 89 2.68 -6.83 16.15
CA PRO A 89 1.90 -8.03 15.81
C PRO A 89 0.88 -8.47 16.87
N ALA A 90 1.32 -8.56 18.11
CA ALA A 90 0.45 -9.03 19.22
C ALA A 90 -0.70 -8.03 19.50
N VAL A 91 -0.42 -6.72 19.41
CA VAL A 91 -1.45 -5.67 19.62
C VAL A 91 -2.43 -5.66 18.46
N VAL A 92 -1.94 -5.75 17.21
CA VAL A 92 -2.80 -5.82 16.02
C VAL A 92 -3.76 -6.98 16.12
N HIS A 93 -3.27 -8.19 16.42
CA HIS A 93 -4.15 -9.36 16.56
C HIS A 93 -5.15 -9.20 17.71
N GLY A 94 -4.75 -8.67 18.84
CA GLY A 94 -5.64 -8.49 20.01
C GLY A 94 -6.69 -7.41 19.80
N SER A 95 -6.32 -6.30 19.14
CA SER A 95 -7.19 -5.11 19.06
C SER A 95 -8.04 -5.06 17.80
N PHE A 96 -7.55 -5.56 16.65
CA PHE A 96 -8.23 -5.38 15.37
C PHE A 96 -8.92 -6.63 14.82
N SER A 97 -8.54 -7.86 15.24
CA SER A 97 -9.11 -9.08 14.64
C SER A 97 -10.63 -9.12 14.67
N ARG A 98 -11.23 -8.74 15.79
CA ARG A 98 -12.69 -8.79 15.93
C ARG A 98 -13.38 -7.71 15.08
N SER A 99 -12.93 -6.48 15.16
CA SER A 99 -13.56 -5.39 14.40
C SER A 99 -13.40 -5.56 12.88
N VAL A 100 -12.26 -6.07 12.45
CA VAL A 100 -12.04 -6.43 11.02
C VAL A 100 -12.98 -7.56 10.61
N GLN A 101 -13.13 -8.63 11.43
CA GLN A 101 -14.03 -9.73 11.12
C GLN A 101 -15.49 -9.27 11.08
N ASP A 102 -15.93 -8.49 12.06
CA ASP A 102 -17.30 -7.97 12.14
C ASP A 102 -17.62 -7.13 10.88
N GLU A 103 -16.67 -6.31 10.39
CA GLU A 103 -16.86 -5.52 9.17
C GLU A 103 -16.84 -6.37 7.91
N VAL A 104 -15.94 -7.37 7.81
CA VAL A 104 -15.92 -8.35 6.73
C VAL A 104 -17.27 -9.06 6.61
N ASP A 105 -17.81 -9.53 7.73
CA ASP A 105 -19.10 -10.23 7.78
C ASP A 105 -20.24 -9.31 7.33
N ARG A 106 -20.28 -8.08 7.85
CA ARG A 106 -21.29 -7.07 7.49
C ARG A 106 -21.29 -6.77 5.97
N LEU A 107 -20.11 -6.63 5.37
CA LEU A 107 -19.99 -6.33 3.94
C LEU A 107 -20.41 -7.52 3.08
N LEU A 108 -20.02 -8.74 3.47
CA LEU A 108 -20.39 -9.95 2.74
C LEU A 108 -21.88 -10.30 2.89
N ASP A 109 -22.52 -9.98 4.03
CA ASP A 109 -23.97 -10.13 4.20
C ASP A 109 -24.75 -9.32 3.13
N GLY A 110 -24.22 -8.17 2.72
CA GLY A 110 -24.79 -7.35 1.67
C GLY A 110 -24.55 -7.87 0.23
N LEU A 111 -23.66 -8.84 0.07
CA LEU A 111 -23.21 -9.34 -1.23
C LEU A 111 -23.65 -10.78 -1.53
N ALA A 112 -23.66 -11.66 -0.50
CA ALA A 112 -23.71 -13.11 -0.66
C ALA A 112 -24.84 -13.61 -1.57
N ASP A 113 -26.05 -13.06 -1.44
CA ASP A 113 -27.23 -13.48 -2.20
C ASP A 113 -27.30 -12.93 -3.62
N ARG A 114 -26.34 -12.12 -4.06
CA ARG A 114 -26.40 -11.42 -5.36
C ARG A 114 -25.88 -12.25 -6.54
N GLY A 115 -25.03 -13.25 -6.27
CA GLY A 115 -24.39 -14.06 -7.31
C GLY A 115 -23.34 -13.32 -8.16
N THR A 116 -23.17 -12.01 -7.98
CA THR A 116 -22.18 -11.17 -8.67
C THR A 116 -21.89 -9.90 -7.86
N GLY A 117 -20.66 -9.39 -7.97
CA GLY A 117 -20.26 -8.14 -7.31
C GLY A 117 -18.93 -7.59 -7.81
N GLU A 118 -18.72 -6.31 -7.59
CA GLU A 118 -17.47 -5.61 -7.83
C GLU A 118 -16.68 -5.52 -6.50
N LEU A 119 -15.84 -6.52 -6.22
CA LEU A 119 -15.23 -6.70 -4.91
C LEU A 119 -14.23 -5.61 -4.51
N ARG A 120 -13.72 -4.82 -5.44
CA ARG A 120 -12.86 -3.70 -5.07
C ARG A 120 -13.65 -2.61 -4.36
N ARG A 121 -14.73 -2.10 -4.98
CA ARG A 121 -15.48 -0.94 -4.48
C ARG A 121 -16.60 -1.30 -3.51
N GLU A 122 -17.12 -2.52 -3.60
CA GLU A 122 -18.22 -2.95 -2.76
C GLU A 122 -17.74 -3.71 -1.50
N PHE A 123 -16.47 -4.14 -1.47
CA PHE A 123 -15.92 -4.91 -0.36
C PHE A 123 -14.55 -4.40 0.13
N ALA A 124 -13.48 -4.51 -0.67
CA ALA A 124 -12.10 -4.25 -0.22
C ALA A 124 -11.86 -2.79 0.21
N GLY A 125 -12.32 -1.82 -0.60
CA GLY A 125 -12.19 -0.40 -0.30
C GLY A 125 -12.98 0.02 0.95
N PRO A 126 -14.28 -0.30 1.07
CA PRO A 126 -15.05 -0.06 2.29
C PRO A 126 -14.46 -0.69 3.54
N LEU A 127 -13.97 -1.94 3.46
CA LEU A 127 -13.29 -2.61 4.58
C LEU A 127 -12.07 -1.81 5.04
N ALA A 128 -11.13 -1.53 4.15
CA ALA A 128 -9.91 -0.79 4.47
C ALA A 128 -10.21 0.60 5.06
N ALA A 129 -11.20 1.30 4.49
CA ALA A 129 -11.62 2.60 5.00
C ALA A 129 -12.21 2.54 6.41
N THR A 130 -13.11 1.57 6.67
CA THR A 130 -13.74 1.39 7.99
C THR A 130 -12.69 1.06 9.04
N VAL A 131 -11.77 0.14 8.74
CA VAL A 131 -10.69 -0.23 9.68
C VAL A 131 -9.81 0.97 10.01
N MET A 132 -9.45 1.79 9.02
CA MET A 132 -8.65 2.99 9.26
C MET A 132 -9.40 4.06 10.05
N VAL A 133 -10.70 4.26 9.80
CA VAL A 133 -11.57 5.16 10.59
C VAL A 133 -11.59 4.73 12.06
N GLN A 134 -11.77 3.44 12.31
CA GLN A 134 -11.76 2.87 13.67
C GLN A 134 -10.37 2.99 14.33
N ALA A 135 -9.31 2.65 13.59
CA ALA A 135 -7.94 2.75 14.11
C ALA A 135 -7.58 4.17 14.54
N LEU A 136 -8.03 5.18 13.81
CA LEU A 136 -7.79 6.59 14.12
C LEU A 136 -8.82 7.16 15.12
N GLY A 137 -9.88 6.42 15.46
CA GLY A 137 -10.95 6.91 16.34
C GLY A 137 -11.82 7.99 15.73
N LEU A 138 -12.00 7.95 14.42
CA LEU A 138 -12.82 8.87 13.64
C LEU A 138 -14.28 8.35 13.48
N GLU A 139 -14.74 7.45 14.37
CA GLU A 139 -16.08 6.82 14.26
C GLU A 139 -17.24 7.82 14.30
N GLY A 140 -16.99 9.03 14.80
CA GLY A 140 -17.96 10.14 14.73
C GLY A 140 -18.14 10.71 13.32
N VAL A 141 -17.30 10.35 12.36
CA VAL A 141 -17.34 10.80 10.97
C VAL A 141 -17.80 9.65 10.07
N PRO A 142 -18.83 9.84 9.21
CA PRO A 142 -19.21 8.81 8.25
C PRO A 142 -18.05 8.35 7.37
N VAL A 143 -17.87 7.04 7.18
CA VAL A 143 -16.80 6.48 6.34
C VAL A 143 -16.78 7.08 4.93
N ALA A 144 -17.96 7.29 4.34
CA ALA A 144 -18.09 7.94 3.04
C ALA A 144 -17.50 9.36 3.01
N GLN A 145 -17.59 10.10 4.12
CA GLN A 145 -17.01 11.43 4.24
C GLN A 145 -15.50 11.37 4.34
N VAL A 146 -14.95 10.41 5.09
CA VAL A 146 -13.49 10.19 5.17
C VAL A 146 -12.93 9.78 3.81
N LEU A 147 -13.63 8.91 3.07
CA LEU A 147 -13.26 8.56 1.69
C LEU A 147 -13.29 9.77 0.76
N SER A 148 -14.27 10.64 0.89
CA SER A 148 -14.32 11.89 0.10
C SER A 148 -13.12 12.81 0.38
N TRP A 149 -12.71 12.95 1.64
CA TRP A 149 -11.50 13.70 1.99
C TRP A 149 -10.25 13.04 1.44
N TYR A 150 -10.16 11.73 1.59
CA TYR A 150 -9.06 10.94 1.06
C TYR A 150 -8.92 11.13 -0.45
N ASP A 151 -9.99 10.97 -1.22
CA ASP A 151 -9.96 11.12 -2.68
C ASP A 151 -9.51 12.52 -3.10
N ALA A 152 -9.98 13.58 -2.41
CA ALA A 152 -9.59 14.95 -2.71
C ALA A 152 -8.10 15.22 -2.38
N ILE A 153 -7.58 14.68 -1.27
CA ILE A 153 -6.15 14.80 -0.90
C ILE A 153 -5.28 14.05 -1.92
N VAL A 154 -5.66 12.83 -2.28
CA VAL A 154 -4.95 12.02 -3.29
C VAL A 154 -4.92 12.72 -4.65
N GLN A 155 -6.05 13.29 -5.07
CA GLN A 155 -6.14 14.05 -6.31
C GLN A 155 -5.19 15.26 -6.30
N ALA A 156 -5.10 15.99 -5.18
CA ALA A 156 -4.18 17.12 -5.04
C ALA A 156 -2.71 16.67 -5.12
N VAL A 157 -2.35 15.55 -4.49
CA VAL A 157 -1.00 14.96 -4.60
C VAL A 157 -0.69 14.56 -6.04
N HIS A 158 -1.66 13.96 -6.73
CA HIS A 158 -1.51 13.56 -8.13
C HIS A 158 -1.27 14.77 -9.06
N GLU A 159 -2.03 15.85 -8.87
CA GLU A 159 -1.87 17.09 -9.63
C GLU A 159 -0.46 17.69 -9.47
N LEU A 160 0.04 17.73 -8.22
CA LEU A 160 1.41 18.20 -7.94
C LEU A 160 2.46 17.29 -8.58
N THR A 161 2.25 15.97 -8.54
CA THR A 161 3.17 15.00 -9.17
C THR A 161 3.24 15.17 -10.69
N GLU A 162 2.15 15.60 -11.31
CA GLU A 162 2.10 15.94 -12.74
C GLU A 162 2.60 17.37 -13.06
N GLY A 163 3.11 18.10 -12.06
CA GLY A 163 3.58 19.48 -12.22
C GLY A 163 2.45 20.50 -12.39
N ARG A 164 1.22 20.15 -12.03
CA ARG A 164 0.05 21.04 -12.01
C ARG A 164 -0.16 21.58 -10.59
N PRO A 165 -0.67 22.82 -10.41
CA PRO A 165 -1.04 23.30 -9.08
C PRO A 165 -2.17 22.45 -8.49
N ALA A 166 -2.08 22.13 -7.18
CA ALA A 166 -3.16 21.46 -6.47
C ALA A 166 -4.46 22.29 -6.47
N GLY A 167 -5.59 21.63 -6.74
CA GLY A 167 -6.90 22.24 -6.66
C GLY A 167 -7.30 22.60 -5.21
N PRO A 168 -8.29 23.51 -5.01
CA PRO A 168 -8.73 23.94 -3.69
C PRO A 168 -9.37 22.85 -2.84
N ASP A 169 -9.90 21.80 -3.47
CA ASP A 169 -10.62 20.72 -2.80
C ASP A 169 -9.71 19.90 -1.89
N GLY A 170 -8.45 19.68 -2.28
CA GLY A 170 -7.47 18.99 -1.46
C GLY A 170 -7.16 19.73 -0.17
N ALA A 171 -6.97 21.03 -0.23
CA ALA A 171 -6.75 21.86 0.95
C ALA A 171 -7.98 21.91 1.87
N ALA A 172 -9.19 22.02 1.30
CA ALA A 172 -10.45 22.00 2.06
C ALA A 172 -10.66 20.63 2.75
N ALA A 173 -10.41 19.52 2.05
CA ALA A 173 -10.49 18.17 2.59
C ALA A 173 -9.48 17.96 3.72
N TYR A 174 -8.25 18.39 3.56
CA TYR A 174 -7.24 18.31 4.62
C TYR A 174 -7.60 19.16 5.84
N ALA A 175 -8.15 20.36 5.66
CA ALA A 175 -8.64 21.19 6.76
C ALA A 175 -9.80 20.52 7.53
N ALA A 176 -10.72 19.85 6.81
CA ALA A 176 -11.81 19.08 7.42
C ALA A 176 -11.30 17.89 8.22
N LEU A 177 -10.37 17.11 7.67
CA LEU A 177 -9.69 16.01 8.37
C LEU A 177 -9.00 16.52 9.65
N ARG A 178 -8.25 17.63 9.57
CA ARG A 178 -7.59 18.25 10.73
C ARG A 178 -8.59 18.64 11.84
N SER A 179 -9.76 19.15 11.46
CA SER A 179 -10.82 19.48 12.40
C SER A 179 -11.40 18.23 13.06
N ALA A 180 -11.58 17.15 12.31
CA ALA A 180 -12.04 15.87 12.84
C ALA A 180 -11.02 15.25 13.81
N VAL A 181 -9.72 15.29 13.47
CA VAL A 181 -8.63 14.86 14.37
C VAL A 181 -8.63 15.66 15.67
N ALA A 182 -8.76 16.98 15.60
CA ALA A 182 -8.86 17.84 16.78
C ALA A 182 -10.05 17.44 17.66
N GLY A 183 -11.24 17.27 17.06
CA GLY A 183 -12.44 16.84 17.79
C GLY A 183 -12.29 15.48 18.45
N THR A 184 -11.57 14.53 17.81
CA THR A 184 -11.27 13.22 18.38
C THR A 184 -10.35 13.33 19.60
N VAL A 185 -9.34 14.17 19.54
CA VAL A 185 -8.38 14.39 20.66
C VAL A 185 -9.07 15.08 21.84
N ASP A 186 -9.96 16.04 21.58
CA ASP A 186 -10.67 16.78 22.62
C ASP A 186 -11.79 15.97 23.29
N ALA A 187 -12.29 14.92 22.65
CA ALA A 187 -13.37 14.09 23.17
C ALA A 187 -12.88 13.22 24.33
N ALA A 188 -13.25 13.54 25.56
CA ALA A 188 -12.84 12.84 26.79
C ALA A 188 -13.30 11.37 26.87
N SER A 189 -14.19 10.94 25.96
CA SER A 189 -14.74 9.58 25.89
C SER A 189 -14.10 8.72 24.79
N SER A 190 -13.19 9.27 24.00
CA SER A 190 -12.56 8.52 22.92
C SER A 190 -11.60 7.48 23.50
N THR A 191 -11.95 6.22 23.35
CA THR A 191 -11.10 5.06 23.66
C THR A 191 -10.06 4.81 22.57
N SER A 192 -10.03 5.62 21.52
CA SER A 192 -9.02 5.54 20.46
C SER A 192 -7.65 5.84 21.02
N ALA A 193 -6.96 4.78 21.37
CA ALA A 193 -5.61 4.86 21.92
C ALA A 193 -4.61 5.56 20.97
N LEU A 194 -4.85 5.52 19.67
CA LEU A 194 -3.87 5.93 18.66
C LEU A 194 -3.65 7.44 18.65
N LEU A 195 -4.67 8.25 18.31
CA LEU A 195 -4.52 9.70 18.24
C LEU A 195 -4.31 10.33 19.63
N HIS A 196 -4.99 9.81 20.68
CA HIS A 196 -4.78 10.27 22.05
C HIS A 196 -3.37 10.02 22.57
N THR A 197 -2.80 8.87 22.24
CA THR A 197 -1.41 8.55 22.61
C THR A 197 -0.44 9.44 21.85
N ALA A 198 -0.65 9.63 20.56
CA ALA A 198 0.19 10.46 19.73
C ALA A 198 0.10 11.96 20.08
N ALA A 199 -1.06 12.45 20.51
CA ALA A 199 -1.26 13.84 20.94
C ALA A 199 -0.45 14.24 22.20
N LYS A 200 0.12 13.27 22.92
CA LYS A 200 1.06 13.55 24.03
C LYS A 200 2.45 13.96 23.55
N ALA A 201 2.81 13.62 22.30
CA ALA A 201 4.13 13.84 21.73
C ALA A 201 4.12 14.76 20.50
N LEU A 202 2.98 14.89 19.84
CA LEU A 202 2.81 15.66 18.61
C LEU A 202 1.80 16.78 18.80
N ASP A 203 2.05 17.93 18.18
CA ASP A 203 1.05 18.98 18.09
C ASP A 203 -0.04 18.65 17.06
N LEU A 204 -1.09 19.46 16.99
CA LEU A 204 -2.22 19.19 16.11
C LEU A 204 -1.86 19.20 14.61
N PRO A 205 -1.02 20.10 14.07
CA PRO A 205 -0.55 20.02 12.70
C PRO A 205 0.15 18.69 12.37
N ASP A 206 1.12 18.29 13.18
CA ASP A 206 1.89 17.05 13.02
C ASP A 206 0.98 15.81 13.14
N LEU A 207 0.06 15.83 14.10
CA LEU A 207 -0.89 14.76 14.32
C LEU A 207 -1.83 14.57 13.13
N ALA A 208 -2.34 15.67 12.58
CA ALA A 208 -3.22 15.64 11.41
C ALA A 208 -2.49 15.20 10.14
N ALA A 209 -1.23 15.64 9.95
CA ALA A 209 -0.41 15.19 8.85
C ALA A 209 -0.17 13.67 8.91
N ASN A 210 0.17 13.13 10.08
CA ASN A 210 0.34 11.70 10.27
C ASN A 210 -0.98 10.92 10.10
N ALA A 211 -2.12 11.45 10.58
CA ALA A 211 -3.43 10.83 10.36
C ALA A 211 -3.78 10.75 8.86
N ALA A 212 -3.51 11.83 8.09
CA ALA A 212 -3.71 11.82 6.64
C ALA A 212 -2.86 10.75 5.94
N ILE A 213 -1.58 10.62 6.33
CA ILE A 213 -0.67 9.61 5.77
C ILE A 213 -1.09 8.18 6.15
N MET A 214 -1.62 7.99 7.35
CA MET A 214 -2.13 6.69 7.78
C MET A 214 -3.40 6.29 7.02
N LEU A 215 -4.32 7.24 6.76
CA LEU A 215 -5.46 7.01 5.87
C LEU A 215 -4.99 6.65 4.46
N PHE A 216 -4.07 7.44 3.91
CA PHE A 216 -3.49 7.20 2.58
C PHE A 216 -2.84 5.82 2.47
N GLY A 217 -1.95 5.48 3.41
CA GLY A 217 -1.26 4.20 3.41
C GLY A 217 -2.17 3.01 3.72
N GLY A 218 -3.17 3.18 4.57
CA GLY A 218 -4.03 2.10 5.04
C GLY A 218 -5.17 1.77 4.07
N ILE A 219 -5.74 2.75 3.37
CA ILE A 219 -6.86 2.52 2.46
C ILE A 219 -6.37 2.01 1.10
N GLU A 220 -5.53 2.79 0.42
CA GLU A 220 -5.12 2.52 -0.97
C GLU A 220 -4.40 1.17 -1.11
N THR A 221 -3.45 0.92 -0.21
CA THR A 221 -2.61 -0.27 -0.32
C THR A 221 -3.30 -1.54 0.18
N THR A 222 -4.14 -1.46 1.21
CA THR A 222 -4.90 -2.62 1.71
C THR A 222 -5.99 -3.05 0.72
N GLU A 223 -6.72 -2.10 0.12
CA GLU A 223 -7.62 -2.38 -1.00
C GLU A 223 -6.89 -3.11 -2.13
N ALA A 224 -5.68 -2.62 -2.50
CA ALA A 224 -4.86 -3.24 -3.52
C ALA A 224 -4.39 -4.65 -3.12
N MET A 225 -3.95 -4.86 -1.89
CA MET A 225 -3.51 -6.18 -1.40
C MET A 225 -4.64 -7.22 -1.51
N ILE A 226 -5.85 -6.87 -1.06
CA ILE A 226 -7.02 -7.76 -1.09
C ILE A 226 -7.38 -8.10 -2.55
N THR A 227 -7.48 -7.07 -3.40
CA THR A 227 -7.91 -7.25 -4.79
C THR A 227 -6.87 -7.95 -5.66
N ASN A 228 -5.57 -7.66 -5.46
CA ASN A 228 -4.49 -8.35 -6.16
C ASN A 228 -4.43 -9.82 -5.77
N LEU A 229 -4.54 -10.14 -4.47
CA LEU A 229 -4.54 -11.53 -4.02
C LEU A 229 -5.75 -12.30 -4.56
N LEU A 230 -6.95 -11.73 -4.51
CA LEU A 230 -8.15 -12.36 -5.10
C LEU A 230 -7.95 -12.59 -6.60
N LEU A 231 -7.46 -11.60 -7.34
CA LEU A 231 -7.20 -11.75 -8.78
C LEU A 231 -6.18 -12.88 -9.05
N HIS A 232 -5.07 -12.95 -8.30
CA HIS A 232 -4.07 -14.00 -8.46
C HIS A 232 -4.63 -15.39 -8.13
N LEU A 233 -5.33 -15.51 -7.01
CA LEU A 233 -5.92 -16.81 -6.58
C LEU A 233 -6.97 -17.29 -7.58
N LEU A 234 -7.93 -16.44 -7.94
CA LEU A 234 -9.02 -16.82 -8.84
C LEU A 234 -8.48 -17.17 -10.24
N THR A 235 -7.51 -16.43 -10.76
CA THR A 235 -6.82 -16.79 -12.01
C THR A 235 -6.11 -18.15 -11.88
N ARG A 236 -5.51 -18.43 -10.72
CA ARG A 236 -4.80 -19.70 -10.50
C ARG A 236 -5.76 -20.87 -10.28
N PHE A 237 -6.91 -20.64 -9.67
CA PHE A 237 -7.95 -21.66 -9.47
C PHE A 237 -8.55 -22.13 -10.79
N GLU A 238 -8.70 -21.26 -11.78
CA GLU A 238 -9.11 -21.64 -13.14
C GLU A 238 -8.11 -22.62 -13.79
N GLN A 239 -6.82 -22.45 -13.52
CA GLN A 239 -5.77 -23.31 -14.05
C GLN A 239 -5.62 -24.62 -13.24
N PHE A 240 -5.90 -24.58 -11.93
CA PHE A 240 -5.70 -25.66 -10.97
C PHE A 240 -6.91 -25.76 -10.03
N PRO A 241 -8.01 -26.43 -10.46
CA PRO A 241 -9.28 -26.43 -9.71
C PRO A 241 -9.18 -26.97 -8.26
N GLY A 242 -8.24 -27.87 -7.98
CA GLY A 242 -8.03 -28.40 -6.61
C GLY A 242 -7.42 -27.38 -5.63
N LEU A 243 -6.75 -26.37 -6.14
CA LEU A 243 -6.04 -25.39 -5.32
C LEU A 243 -6.98 -24.57 -4.43
N SER A 244 -8.21 -24.29 -4.86
CA SER A 244 -9.18 -23.56 -4.05
C SER A 244 -9.46 -24.30 -2.74
N ALA A 245 -9.76 -25.61 -2.82
CA ALA A 245 -10.00 -26.43 -1.64
C ALA A 245 -8.77 -26.52 -0.72
N GLU A 246 -7.57 -26.58 -1.30
CA GLU A 246 -6.33 -26.62 -0.53
C GLU A 246 -6.10 -25.29 0.22
N VAL A 247 -6.28 -24.15 -0.44
CA VAL A 247 -6.16 -22.82 0.20
C VAL A 247 -7.21 -22.62 1.29
N GLN A 248 -8.41 -23.19 1.12
CA GLN A 248 -9.45 -23.16 2.16
C GLN A 248 -9.11 -24.10 3.33
N ALA A 249 -8.51 -25.25 3.08
CA ALA A 249 -8.18 -26.21 4.13
C ALA A 249 -6.91 -25.85 4.92
N GLU A 250 -5.95 -25.18 4.29
CA GLU A 250 -4.62 -24.92 4.84
C GLU A 250 -4.40 -23.42 5.11
N PRO A 251 -4.58 -22.92 6.36
CA PRO A 251 -4.37 -21.51 6.69
C PRO A 251 -2.96 -20.99 6.32
N ASP A 252 -1.94 -21.81 6.51
CA ASP A 252 -0.54 -21.45 6.18
C ASP A 252 -0.33 -21.24 4.68
N LEU A 253 -1.10 -21.96 3.83
CA LEU A 253 -1.04 -21.77 2.39
C LEU A 253 -1.64 -20.43 1.98
N LEU A 254 -2.73 -19.99 2.60
CA LEU A 254 -3.28 -18.65 2.37
C LEU A 254 -2.31 -17.57 2.85
N ASP A 255 -1.69 -17.75 4.03
CA ASP A 255 -0.70 -16.80 4.53
C ASP A 255 0.51 -16.68 3.57
N ASN A 256 0.97 -17.80 3.01
CA ASN A 256 2.04 -17.77 2.02
C ASN A 256 1.60 -17.18 0.67
N ALA A 257 0.35 -17.41 0.25
CA ALA A 257 -0.23 -16.81 -0.95
C ALA A 257 -0.32 -15.26 -0.82
N ILE A 258 -0.57 -14.73 0.39
CA ILE A 258 -0.51 -13.28 0.67
C ILE A 258 0.91 -12.76 0.39
N GLU A 259 1.94 -13.40 0.95
CA GLU A 259 3.34 -12.99 0.74
C GLU A 259 3.77 -13.09 -0.73
N GLU A 260 3.29 -14.13 -1.42
CA GLU A 260 3.59 -14.31 -2.85
C GLU A 260 2.86 -13.30 -3.73
N SER A 261 1.61 -12.94 -3.40
CA SER A 261 0.90 -11.87 -4.09
C SER A 261 1.59 -10.53 -3.90
N LEU A 262 2.04 -10.21 -2.68
CA LEU A 262 2.85 -9.04 -2.37
C LEU A 262 4.19 -9.03 -3.12
N ARG A 263 4.82 -10.20 -3.26
CA ARG A 263 6.04 -10.32 -4.05
C ARG A 263 5.77 -10.02 -5.53
N LEU A 264 4.76 -10.65 -6.09
CA LEU A 264 4.48 -10.56 -7.53
C LEU A 264 3.97 -9.17 -7.92
N GLU A 265 3.01 -8.63 -7.16
CA GLU A 265 2.42 -7.31 -7.41
C GLU A 265 2.30 -6.53 -6.08
N PRO A 266 3.36 -5.86 -5.65
CA PRO A 266 3.29 -5.00 -4.47
C PRO A 266 2.31 -3.86 -4.70
N ALA A 267 1.43 -3.63 -3.72
CA ALA A 267 0.42 -2.57 -3.79
C ALA A 267 1.06 -1.19 -4.00
N ALA A 268 2.14 -0.88 -3.26
CA ALA A 268 3.05 0.22 -3.56
C ALA A 268 4.23 -0.36 -4.36
N ALA A 269 4.31 -0.04 -5.65
CA ALA A 269 5.27 -0.64 -6.57
C ALA A 269 6.61 0.08 -6.61
N VAL A 270 6.64 1.33 -6.17
CA VAL A 270 7.84 2.17 -6.12
C VAL A 270 7.88 2.99 -4.84
N VAL A 271 9.09 3.35 -4.40
CA VAL A 271 9.33 4.35 -3.35
C VAL A 271 10.43 5.30 -3.80
N ASP A 272 10.22 6.58 -3.54
CA ASP A 272 11.14 7.64 -3.96
C ASP A 272 12.11 8.03 -2.86
N ARG A 273 13.30 8.45 -3.28
CA ARG A 273 14.35 9.05 -2.46
C ARG A 273 15.00 10.18 -3.25
N TYR A 274 15.69 11.05 -2.54
CA TYR A 274 16.50 12.12 -3.12
C TYR A 274 17.93 12.00 -2.61
N ALA A 275 18.91 12.07 -3.51
CA ALA A 275 20.30 11.98 -3.14
C ALA A 275 20.76 13.23 -2.36
N THR A 276 21.30 13.07 -1.18
CA THR A 276 21.80 14.18 -0.33
C THR A 276 23.20 14.63 -0.71
N ARG A 277 23.93 13.78 -1.42
CA ARG A 277 25.32 13.97 -1.90
C ARG A 277 25.52 13.18 -3.19
N ASP A 278 26.65 13.38 -3.85
CA ASP A 278 27.05 12.52 -4.97
C ASP A 278 27.34 11.10 -4.43
N VAL A 279 26.76 10.09 -5.08
CA VAL A 279 26.83 8.68 -4.69
C VAL A 279 27.06 7.80 -5.91
N GLN A 280 27.98 6.86 -5.79
CA GLN A 280 28.09 5.76 -6.75
C GLN A 280 27.23 4.59 -6.29
N LEU A 281 26.28 4.16 -7.12
CA LEU A 281 25.43 3.00 -6.89
C LEU A 281 25.56 2.02 -8.07
N GLY A 282 26.32 0.95 -7.88
CA GLY A 282 26.79 0.11 -8.99
C GLY A 282 27.66 0.92 -9.96
N GLU A 283 27.28 0.95 -11.23
CA GLU A 283 27.97 1.75 -12.26
C GLU A 283 27.42 3.18 -12.39
N ALA A 284 26.28 3.47 -11.77
CA ALA A 284 25.62 4.77 -11.88
C ALA A 284 26.27 5.82 -10.96
N GLN A 285 26.46 7.01 -11.52
CA GLN A 285 26.92 8.19 -10.78
C GLN A 285 25.73 9.10 -10.50
N ILE A 286 25.13 8.92 -9.32
CA ILE A 286 23.97 9.68 -8.85
C ILE A 286 24.48 11.00 -8.24
N ARG A 287 23.93 12.12 -8.67
CA ARG A 287 24.34 13.45 -8.19
C ARG A 287 23.45 13.90 -7.04
N LYS A 288 23.99 14.74 -6.19
CA LYS A 288 23.21 15.42 -5.15
C LYS A 288 21.95 16.08 -5.76
N GLY A 289 20.82 15.81 -5.15
CA GLY A 289 19.52 16.33 -5.57
C GLY A 289 18.80 15.48 -6.62
N ASP A 290 19.42 14.43 -7.15
CA ASP A 290 18.75 13.53 -8.09
C ASP A 290 17.62 12.75 -7.39
N LEU A 291 16.51 12.58 -8.10
CA LEU A 291 15.45 11.64 -7.74
C LEU A 291 15.93 10.21 -7.98
N VAL A 292 15.69 9.34 -7.02
CA VAL A 292 16.01 7.90 -7.06
C VAL A 292 14.75 7.12 -6.73
N THR A 293 14.08 6.59 -7.75
CA THR A 293 12.89 5.76 -7.62
C THR A 293 13.29 4.30 -7.49
N VAL A 294 13.03 3.71 -6.35
CA VAL A 294 13.27 2.28 -6.09
C VAL A 294 12.04 1.49 -6.53
N SER A 295 12.17 0.63 -7.54
CA SER A 295 11.10 -0.27 -7.96
C SER A 295 11.04 -1.50 -7.08
N LEU A 296 10.09 -1.53 -6.13
CA LEU A 296 9.81 -2.72 -5.31
C LEU A 296 9.27 -3.86 -6.19
N ALA A 297 8.48 -3.52 -7.22
CA ALA A 297 7.97 -4.48 -8.19
C ALA A 297 9.09 -5.18 -8.97
N ALA A 298 10.14 -4.44 -9.36
CA ALA A 298 11.31 -5.04 -10.02
C ALA A 298 12.16 -5.86 -9.06
N ALA A 299 12.45 -5.31 -7.86
CA ALA A 299 13.27 -5.98 -6.85
C ALA A 299 12.65 -7.29 -6.36
N ASN A 300 11.33 -7.38 -6.31
CA ASN A 300 10.57 -8.57 -5.96
C ASN A 300 10.50 -9.63 -7.08
N ARG A 301 10.92 -9.27 -8.28
CA ARG A 301 11.04 -10.18 -9.43
C ARG A 301 12.51 -10.40 -9.83
N ASP A 302 13.44 -10.17 -8.92
CA ASP A 302 14.85 -10.39 -9.17
C ASP A 302 15.14 -11.90 -9.25
N PRO A 303 15.58 -12.44 -10.43
CA PRO A 303 15.77 -13.87 -10.62
C PRO A 303 16.92 -14.44 -9.78
N ASP A 304 17.85 -13.60 -9.34
CA ASP A 304 18.94 -14.02 -8.44
C ASP A 304 18.42 -14.42 -7.04
N VAL A 305 17.18 -14.01 -6.71
CA VAL A 305 16.53 -14.33 -5.44
C VAL A 305 15.28 -15.19 -5.62
N PHE A 306 14.49 -14.92 -6.65
CA PHE A 306 13.21 -15.59 -6.89
C PHE A 306 13.25 -16.36 -8.22
N PRO A 307 13.47 -17.69 -8.19
CA PRO A 307 13.33 -18.52 -9.39
C PRO A 307 11.94 -18.37 -10.00
N ASP A 308 11.84 -18.39 -11.34
CA ASP A 308 10.57 -18.18 -12.07
C ASP A 308 9.78 -16.96 -11.54
N PRO A 309 10.40 -15.74 -11.57
CA PRO A 309 9.93 -14.59 -10.80
C PRO A 309 8.57 -14.06 -11.25
N ASP A 310 8.14 -14.37 -12.46
CA ASP A 310 6.90 -13.88 -13.07
C ASP A 310 5.70 -14.81 -12.84
N THR A 311 5.91 -15.95 -12.17
CA THR A 311 4.86 -16.92 -11.85
C THR A 311 4.35 -16.70 -10.42
N PHE A 312 3.02 -16.63 -10.27
CA PHE A 312 2.37 -16.71 -8.96
C PHE A 312 2.38 -18.16 -8.46
N ASP A 313 3.14 -18.42 -7.42
CA ASP A 313 3.21 -19.73 -6.76
C ASP A 313 2.89 -19.60 -5.27
N PRO A 314 1.66 -19.93 -4.83
CA PRO A 314 1.27 -19.83 -3.42
C PRO A 314 2.10 -20.71 -2.48
N ARG A 315 2.90 -21.64 -3.03
CA ARG A 315 3.82 -22.51 -2.26
C ARG A 315 5.28 -22.07 -2.31
N ARG A 316 5.57 -20.89 -2.88
CA ARG A 316 6.95 -20.37 -3.00
C ARG A 316 7.60 -20.28 -1.63
N ALA A 317 8.69 -21.02 -1.43
CA ALA A 317 9.34 -21.15 -0.13
C ALA A 317 9.93 -19.82 0.40
N ASN A 318 10.36 -18.92 -0.50
CA ASN A 318 11.00 -17.66 -0.14
C ASN A 318 10.12 -16.42 -0.39
N ALA A 319 8.79 -16.57 -0.53
CA ALA A 319 7.86 -15.45 -0.75
C ALA A 319 8.02 -14.33 0.30
N ARG A 320 8.28 -14.68 1.55
CA ARG A 320 8.49 -13.73 2.67
C ARG A 320 9.73 -12.84 2.53
N GLN A 321 10.62 -13.11 1.59
CA GLN A 321 11.76 -12.24 1.29
C GLN A 321 11.37 -11.02 0.43
N GLN A 322 10.10 -10.87 0.08
CA GLN A 322 9.56 -9.74 -0.66
C GLN A 322 9.84 -8.39 0.05
N LEU A 323 9.83 -7.30 -0.72
CA LEU A 323 10.08 -5.93 -0.26
C LEU A 323 8.85 -5.01 -0.38
N ALA A 324 7.64 -5.54 -0.53
CA ALA A 324 6.44 -4.73 -0.74
C ALA A 324 6.14 -3.74 0.41
N PHE A 325 6.67 -4.01 1.60
CA PHE A 325 6.58 -3.13 2.75
C PHE A 325 7.81 -2.22 2.93
N ALA A 326 8.59 -2.05 1.89
CA ALA A 326 9.88 -1.35 1.88
C ALA A 326 10.91 -1.98 2.84
N HIS A 327 11.94 -1.24 3.22
CA HIS A 327 13.00 -1.69 4.14
C HIS A 327 13.64 -0.51 4.87
N GLY A 328 14.32 -0.77 5.99
CA GLY A 328 15.01 0.26 6.77
C GLY A 328 14.06 1.08 7.66
N PRO A 329 14.39 2.33 7.97
CA PRO A 329 13.61 3.16 8.89
C PRO A 329 12.16 3.37 8.44
N HIS A 330 11.92 3.41 7.13
CA HIS A 330 10.60 3.55 6.52
C HIS A 330 9.89 2.20 6.23
N TYR A 331 10.30 1.10 6.87
CA TYR A 331 9.53 -0.14 6.81
C TYR A 331 8.08 0.12 7.21
N CYS A 332 7.12 -0.40 6.46
CA CYS A 332 5.69 -0.10 6.64
C CYS A 332 5.22 -0.35 8.09
N LEU A 333 4.66 0.68 8.70
CA LEU A 333 4.12 0.62 10.05
C LEU A 333 2.92 -0.34 10.13
N GLY A 334 2.03 -0.29 9.13
CA GLY A 334 0.80 -1.07 9.04
C GLY A 334 0.96 -2.50 8.52
N ALA A 335 2.17 -3.00 8.30
CA ALA A 335 2.40 -4.28 7.62
C ALA A 335 1.68 -5.48 8.26
N HIS A 336 1.49 -5.50 9.59
CA HIS A 336 0.78 -6.57 10.28
C HIS A 336 -0.72 -6.41 10.18
N LEU A 337 -1.24 -5.20 10.25
CA LEU A 337 -2.67 -4.90 10.09
C LEU A 337 -3.13 -5.23 8.66
N ALA A 338 -2.38 -4.78 7.66
CA ALA A 338 -2.69 -5.06 6.26
C ALA A 338 -2.73 -6.57 5.95
N ARG A 339 -1.81 -7.37 6.53
CA ARG A 339 -1.86 -8.83 6.42
C ARG A 339 -3.08 -9.43 7.11
N LEU A 340 -3.43 -8.94 8.29
CA LEU A 340 -4.61 -9.39 9.02
C LEU A 340 -5.89 -9.11 8.23
N GLU A 341 -6.06 -7.90 7.75
CA GLU A 341 -7.21 -7.50 6.93
C GLU A 341 -7.30 -8.36 5.67
N THR A 342 -6.19 -8.49 4.93
CA THR A 342 -6.16 -9.28 3.70
C THR A 342 -6.50 -10.74 3.95
N ARG A 343 -5.97 -11.34 5.01
CA ARG A 343 -6.26 -12.74 5.37
C ARG A 343 -7.73 -12.94 5.71
N LEU A 344 -8.29 -12.12 6.60
CA LEU A 344 -9.69 -12.24 7.02
C LEU A 344 -10.65 -11.99 5.85
N ALA A 345 -10.38 -10.96 5.05
CA ALA A 345 -11.17 -10.62 3.87
C ALA A 345 -11.20 -11.74 2.84
N VAL A 346 -10.02 -12.21 2.41
CA VAL A 346 -9.93 -13.22 1.35
C VAL A 346 -10.45 -14.57 1.85
N ARG A 347 -10.15 -14.95 3.11
CA ARG A 347 -10.70 -16.17 3.71
C ARG A 347 -12.22 -16.14 3.69
N ALA A 348 -12.83 -15.08 4.16
CA ALA A 348 -14.28 -14.95 4.20
C ALA A 348 -14.92 -14.93 2.80
N CYS A 349 -14.30 -14.31 1.81
CA CYS A 349 -14.75 -14.39 0.42
C CYS A 349 -14.78 -15.83 -0.08
N LEU A 350 -13.70 -16.59 0.14
CA LEU A 350 -13.61 -17.99 -0.30
C LEU A 350 -14.60 -18.91 0.45
N ASP A 351 -14.88 -18.65 1.72
CA ASP A 351 -15.78 -19.47 2.54
C ASP A 351 -17.26 -19.15 2.31
N ARG A 352 -17.61 -17.88 1.97
CA ARG A 352 -19.00 -17.39 1.93
C ARG A 352 -19.54 -17.12 0.52
N LEU A 353 -18.69 -17.07 -0.50
CA LEU A 353 -19.08 -16.89 -1.89
C LEU A 353 -18.78 -18.19 -2.67
N PRO A 354 -19.73 -19.14 -2.73
CA PRO A 354 -19.48 -20.46 -3.32
C PRO A 354 -19.11 -20.35 -4.80
N ASP A 355 -18.12 -21.13 -5.22
CA ASP A 355 -17.61 -21.11 -6.60
C ASP A 355 -17.20 -19.72 -7.10
N LEU A 356 -16.62 -18.92 -6.18
CA LEU A 356 -16.12 -17.58 -6.50
C LEU A 356 -15.11 -17.65 -7.66
N ARG A 357 -15.40 -16.87 -8.71
CA ARG A 357 -14.59 -16.84 -9.95
C ARG A 357 -14.60 -15.43 -10.55
N LEU A 358 -13.64 -15.15 -11.42
CA LEU A 358 -13.61 -13.92 -12.18
C LEU A 358 -14.79 -13.87 -13.19
N ASP A 359 -15.30 -12.66 -13.46
CA ASP A 359 -16.28 -12.46 -14.50
C ASP A 359 -15.59 -12.34 -15.87
N PRO A 360 -15.74 -13.32 -16.77
CA PRO A 360 -15.06 -13.31 -18.06
C PRO A 360 -15.59 -12.20 -19.00
N ALA A 361 -16.77 -11.65 -18.74
CA ALA A 361 -17.33 -10.55 -19.51
C ALA A 361 -16.74 -9.18 -19.09
N ARG A 362 -16.12 -9.10 -17.91
CA ARG A 362 -15.55 -7.89 -17.34
C ARG A 362 -14.13 -8.17 -16.80
N PRO A 363 -13.15 -8.39 -17.70
CA PRO A 363 -11.80 -8.78 -17.32
C PRO A 363 -11.12 -7.71 -16.48
N SER A 364 -10.35 -8.15 -15.50
CA SER A 364 -9.58 -7.29 -14.60
C SER A 364 -8.09 -7.37 -14.94
N ALA A 365 -7.40 -6.22 -14.86
CA ALA A 365 -5.96 -6.15 -15.03
C ALA A 365 -5.34 -5.18 -14.02
N ILE A 366 -4.20 -5.57 -13.45
CA ILE A 366 -3.44 -4.72 -12.52
C ILE A 366 -2.68 -3.67 -13.32
N ARG A 367 -2.88 -2.39 -12.95
CA ARG A 367 -2.24 -1.24 -13.58
C ARG A 367 -1.79 -0.24 -12.50
N GLY A 368 -1.00 0.73 -12.92
CA GLY A 368 -0.50 1.82 -12.07
C GLY A 368 1.02 1.85 -12.00
N LEU A 369 1.58 3.04 -11.87
CA LEU A 369 3.03 3.23 -11.69
C LEU A 369 3.41 3.15 -10.21
N VAL A 370 2.74 3.92 -9.36
CA VAL A 370 3.02 4.00 -7.92
C VAL A 370 2.20 2.97 -7.16
N PHE A 371 0.88 3.03 -7.29
CA PHE A 371 -0.04 2.06 -6.72
C PHE A 371 -0.59 1.16 -7.81
N ARG A 372 -0.45 -0.16 -7.59
CA ARG A 372 -0.81 -1.18 -8.58
C ARG A 372 -1.95 -2.04 -8.07
N LYS A 373 -3.08 -1.93 -8.76
CA LYS A 373 -4.29 -2.71 -8.49
C LYS A 373 -5.19 -2.77 -9.73
N PRO A 374 -6.16 -3.69 -9.80
CA PRO A 374 -7.17 -3.66 -10.85
C PRO A 374 -8.09 -2.44 -10.64
N ALA A 375 -8.49 -1.79 -11.74
CA ALA A 375 -9.44 -0.69 -11.70
C ALA A 375 -10.81 -1.15 -11.18
N THR A 376 -11.21 -2.38 -11.51
CA THR A 376 -12.38 -3.09 -10.99
C THR A 376 -12.07 -4.57 -10.86
N LEU A 377 -12.70 -5.24 -9.89
CA LEU A 377 -12.62 -6.70 -9.71
C LEU A 377 -14.01 -7.31 -9.70
N TRP A 378 -14.56 -7.54 -10.90
CA TRP A 378 -15.84 -8.16 -11.06
C TRP A 378 -15.75 -9.68 -10.91
N THR A 379 -16.63 -10.21 -10.09
CA THR A 379 -16.67 -11.64 -9.75
C THR A 379 -18.08 -12.19 -9.81
N LEU A 380 -18.16 -13.52 -9.95
CA LEU A 380 -19.38 -14.32 -9.95
C LEU A 380 -19.24 -15.41 -8.89
N TRP A 381 -20.38 -15.79 -8.27
CA TRP A 381 -20.50 -16.95 -7.36
C TRP A 381 -21.90 -17.55 -7.47
N ASN A 382 -22.15 -18.71 -6.81
CA ASN A 382 -23.45 -19.43 -6.87
C ASN A 382 -24.29 -19.17 -5.62
#